data_c9e50847113bc344e53d8ffaaa5a2c25
#
_entry.id   c9e50847113bc344e53d8ffaaa5a2c25
#
_cell.length_a   1.000
_cell.length_b   1.000
_cell.length_c   1.000
_cell.angle_alpha   90.00
_cell.angle_beta   90.00
_cell.angle_gamma   90.00
#
_symmetry.space_group_name_H-M   'P 1'
#
loop_
_entity.id
_entity.type
_entity.pdbx_description
1 polymer ?
#
loop_
_entity_poly.entity_id
_entity_poly.type
_entity_poly.pdbx_seq_one_letter_code
_entity_poly.pdbx_strand_id
1 'polypeptide(L)'
;KDAELKLSFVRTYAYDKPDSFHMRLNDITTKSPHVKTAGGIGIGSTKKEIVEAFDQYRLYMAPEFIMTNDTTWERSKTLYSISVREAREGPQIVFHINLKDKKVYSIEVGTYYDDQE
;
A
#
# COMPACT_ATOMS: atom_id res chain seq x y z
N LYS A 1 -0.82 21.90 -1.77
CA LYS A 1 -1.91 22.14 -2.38
C LYS A 1 -2.66 20.98 -2.97
N ASP A 2 -2.48 20.67 -4.19
CA ASP A 2 -3.18 19.52 -4.74
C ASP A 2 -2.47 18.23 -4.38
N ALA A 3 -3.26 17.23 -4.02
CA ALA A 3 -2.70 15.94 -3.74
C ALA A 3 -2.26 15.28 -5.05
N GLU A 4 -1.11 14.65 -5.02
CA GLU A 4 -0.65 13.88 -6.15
C GLU A 4 -1.06 12.44 -5.93
N LEU A 5 -1.86 11.90 -6.84
CA LEU A 5 -2.38 10.56 -6.75
C LEU A 5 -1.97 9.76 -7.97
N LYS A 6 -1.54 8.54 -7.73
CA LYS A 6 -1.32 7.58 -8.80
C LYS A 6 -2.37 6.51 -8.69
N LEU A 7 -3.04 6.23 -9.80
CA LEU A 7 -4.10 5.24 -9.84
C LEU A 7 -3.63 4.06 -10.66
N SER A 8 -3.85 2.88 -10.12
CA SER A 8 -3.49 1.64 -10.79
C SER A 8 -4.77 0.86 -11.06
N PHE A 9 -4.90 0.31 -12.26
CA PHE A 9 -6.10 -0.40 -12.67
C PHE A 9 -5.76 -1.81 -13.11
N VAL A 10 -6.70 -2.71 -12.89
CA VAL A 10 -6.60 -4.08 -13.33
C VAL A 10 -7.69 -4.32 -14.37
N ARG A 11 -7.31 -4.91 -15.51
CA ARG A 11 -8.27 -5.27 -16.55
C ARG A 11 -8.85 -6.65 -16.21
N THR A 12 -10.15 -6.72 -16.17
CA THR A 12 -10.86 -7.94 -15.81
C THR A 12 -11.77 -8.36 -16.98
N TYR A 13 -11.74 -9.63 -17.32
CA TYR A 13 -12.57 -10.17 -18.39
C TYR A 13 -13.71 -10.99 -17.81
N ALA A 14 -14.89 -10.83 -18.40
CA ALA A 14 -16.03 -11.63 -18.02
C ALA A 14 -15.82 -13.06 -18.50
N TYR A 15 -16.17 -14.02 -17.65
CA TYR A 15 -15.95 -15.43 -17.95
C TYR A 15 -16.70 -15.87 -19.20
N ASP A 16 -17.96 -15.47 -19.31
CA ASP A 16 -18.83 -15.90 -20.41
C ASP A 16 -18.78 -14.97 -21.61
N LYS A 17 -17.98 -13.92 -21.55
CA LYS A 17 -17.85 -12.96 -22.65
C LYS A 17 -16.39 -12.58 -22.79
N PRO A 18 -15.60 -13.44 -23.41
CA PRO A 18 -14.16 -13.23 -23.47
C PRO A 18 -13.74 -11.95 -24.19
N ASP A 19 -14.63 -11.39 -25.02
CA ASP A 19 -14.32 -10.12 -25.69
C ASP A 19 -14.61 -8.90 -24.83
N SER A 20 -15.23 -9.10 -23.67
CA SER A 20 -15.59 -8.01 -22.77
C SER A 20 -14.59 -7.91 -21.65
N PHE A 21 -14.37 -6.69 -21.18
CA PHE A 21 -13.54 -6.50 -20.00
C PHE A 21 -13.99 -5.26 -19.27
N HIS A 22 -13.61 -5.19 -17.98
CA HIS A 22 -13.78 -3.99 -17.18
C HIS A 22 -12.44 -3.54 -16.65
N MET A 23 -12.31 -2.25 -16.44
CA MET A 23 -11.21 -1.71 -15.69
C MET A 23 -11.63 -1.60 -14.23
N ARG A 24 -10.80 -2.07 -13.34
CA ARG A 24 -11.08 -2.01 -11.92
C ARG A 24 -9.91 -1.30 -11.25
N LEU A 25 -10.24 -0.37 -10.35
CA LEU A 25 -9.22 0.33 -9.61
C LEU A 25 -8.49 -0.66 -8.71
N ASN A 26 -7.19 -0.78 -8.90
CA ASN A 26 -6.37 -1.68 -8.11
C ASN A 26 -5.89 -1.00 -6.82
N ASP A 27 -5.33 0.19 -6.97
CA ASP A 27 -4.90 0.93 -5.80
C ASP A 27 -4.73 2.40 -6.14
N ILE A 28 -4.58 3.18 -5.09
CA ILE A 28 -4.30 4.60 -5.17
C ILE A 28 -3.06 4.86 -4.33
N THR A 29 -2.06 5.50 -4.94
CA THR A 29 -0.81 5.80 -4.26
C THR A 29 -0.58 7.29 -4.22
N THR A 30 -0.10 7.81 -3.11
CA THR A 30 0.20 9.22 -2.99
C THR A 30 1.45 9.43 -2.14
N LYS A 31 2.16 10.51 -2.45
CA LYS A 31 3.27 11.00 -1.64
C LYS A 31 2.97 12.41 -1.13
N SER A 32 1.75 12.86 -1.27
CA SER A 32 1.38 14.21 -0.90
C SER A 32 1.22 14.33 0.62
N PRO A 33 1.85 15.33 1.25
CA PRO A 33 1.67 15.53 2.68
C PRO A 33 0.30 16.07 3.05
N HIS A 34 -0.51 16.39 2.05
CA HIS A 34 -1.85 16.88 2.31
C HIS A 34 -2.88 15.77 2.48
N VAL A 35 -2.51 14.53 2.14
CA VAL A 35 -3.41 13.39 2.25
C VAL A 35 -3.15 12.71 3.57
N LYS A 36 -4.20 12.57 4.38
CA LYS A 36 -4.08 11.94 5.69
C LYS A 36 -5.30 11.07 5.94
N THR A 37 -5.11 10.05 6.78
CA THR A 37 -6.25 9.27 7.26
C THR A 37 -7.07 10.10 8.23
N ALA A 38 -8.26 9.60 8.57
CA ALA A 38 -9.12 10.28 9.53
C ALA A 38 -8.42 10.50 10.87
N GLY A 39 -7.50 9.61 11.24
CA GLY A 39 -6.75 9.74 12.48
C GLY A 39 -5.52 10.61 12.38
N GLY A 40 -5.29 11.24 11.23
CA GLY A 40 -4.17 12.16 11.08
C GLY A 40 -2.88 11.53 10.65
N ILE A 41 -2.88 10.26 10.24
CA ILE A 41 -1.69 9.56 9.79
C ILE A 41 -1.47 9.85 8.32
N GLY A 42 -0.26 10.27 7.96
CA GLY A 42 0.06 10.61 6.60
C GLY A 42 1.56 10.61 6.37
N ILE A 43 1.96 11.28 5.30
CA ILE A 43 3.39 11.40 4.98
C ILE A 43 4.07 12.10 6.15
N GLY A 44 5.19 11.54 6.59
CA GLY A 44 5.92 12.07 7.73
C GLY A 44 5.56 11.44 9.05
N SER A 45 4.48 10.64 9.09
CA SER A 45 4.12 9.93 10.33
C SER A 45 5.14 8.84 10.64
N THR A 46 5.26 8.49 11.90
CA THR A 46 6.21 7.47 12.34
C THR A 46 5.51 6.13 12.51
N LYS A 47 6.33 5.07 12.59
CA LYS A 47 5.82 3.74 12.88
C LYS A 47 5.00 3.72 14.17
N LYS A 48 5.50 4.40 15.19
CA LYS A 48 4.82 4.42 16.48
C LYS A 48 3.43 5.03 16.34
N GLU A 49 3.32 6.11 15.59
CA GLU A 49 2.02 6.75 15.37
C GLU A 49 1.07 5.85 14.63
N ILE A 50 1.57 5.09 13.65
CA ILE A 50 0.73 4.14 12.92
C ILE A 50 0.24 3.04 13.83
N VAL A 51 1.14 2.46 14.61
CA VAL A 51 0.78 1.35 15.49
C VAL A 51 -0.26 1.80 16.51
N GLU A 52 -0.10 2.99 17.06
CA GLU A 52 -1.06 3.50 18.02
C GLU A 52 -2.41 3.83 17.41
N ALA A 53 -2.39 4.40 16.20
CA ALA A 53 -3.63 4.81 15.55
C ALA A 53 -4.45 3.61 15.07
N PHE A 54 -3.79 2.52 14.70
CA PHE A 54 -4.47 1.36 14.13
C PHE A 54 -4.31 0.12 15.01
N ASP A 55 -4.26 0.34 16.30
CA ASP A 55 -4.01 -0.71 17.26
C ASP A 55 -5.02 -1.86 17.17
N GLN A 56 -6.26 -1.54 16.82
CA GLN A 56 -7.33 -2.54 16.77
C GLN A 56 -7.40 -3.29 15.44
N TYR A 57 -6.56 -2.92 14.49
CA TYR A 57 -6.56 -3.55 13.18
C TYR A 57 -5.40 -4.53 13.06
N ARG A 58 -5.46 -5.36 12.03
CA ARG A 58 -4.36 -6.25 11.72
C ARG A 58 -3.25 -5.48 11.03
N LEU A 59 -2.05 -5.60 11.57
CA LEU A 59 -0.89 -4.93 11.03
C LEU A 59 0.10 -5.96 10.51
N TYR A 60 0.56 -5.75 9.29
CA TYR A 60 1.55 -6.62 8.65
C TYR A 60 2.75 -5.78 8.29
N MET A 61 3.92 -6.19 8.74
CA MET A 61 5.15 -5.46 8.46
C MET A 61 6.10 -6.34 7.69
N ALA A 62 6.72 -5.78 6.67
CA ALA A 62 7.67 -6.53 5.86
C ALA A 62 8.63 -5.58 5.17
N PRO A 63 9.88 -6.03 4.93
CA PRO A 63 10.79 -5.28 4.07
C PRO A 63 10.22 -5.20 2.66
N GLU A 64 10.48 -4.11 1.99
CA GLU A 64 10.09 -4.01 0.59
C GLU A 64 11.13 -4.73 -0.27
N PHE A 65 10.69 -5.19 -1.42
CA PHE A 65 11.60 -5.82 -2.38
C PHE A 65 12.02 -4.79 -3.40
N ILE A 66 13.30 -4.77 -3.71
CA ILE A 66 13.82 -3.90 -4.74
C ILE A 66 14.51 -4.75 -5.80
N MET A 67 14.50 -4.28 -7.02
CA MET A 67 15.16 -4.98 -8.11
C MET A 67 16.60 -4.50 -8.17
N THR A 68 17.54 -5.43 -7.99
CA THR A 68 18.96 -5.10 -7.98
C THR A 68 19.57 -5.22 -9.36
N ASN A 69 18.94 -5.99 -10.24
CA ASN A 69 19.29 -6.05 -11.65
C ASN A 69 18.06 -6.53 -12.40
N ASP A 70 18.21 -6.83 -13.68
CA ASP A 70 17.06 -7.14 -14.53
C ASP A 70 16.21 -8.30 -14.04
N THR A 71 16.80 -9.22 -13.28
CA THR A 71 16.12 -10.45 -12.92
C THR A 71 16.13 -10.76 -11.43
N THR A 72 16.79 -9.93 -10.63
CA THR A 72 17.01 -10.27 -9.23
C THR A 72 16.29 -9.27 -8.32
N TRP A 73 15.49 -9.81 -7.39
CA TRP A 73 14.83 -9.02 -6.35
C TRP A 73 15.45 -9.34 -5.02
N GLU A 74 15.65 -8.33 -4.21
CA GLU A 74 16.18 -8.48 -2.86
C GLU A 74 15.35 -7.69 -1.89
N ARG A 75 15.36 -8.11 -0.64
CA ARG A 75 14.71 -7.36 0.41
C ARG A 75 15.50 -6.08 0.67
N SER A 76 14.80 -4.98 0.75
CA SER A 76 15.44 -3.71 1.03
C SER A 76 15.91 -3.69 2.49
N LYS A 77 17.04 -3.06 2.73
CA LYS A 77 17.54 -2.86 4.08
C LYS A 77 17.14 -1.50 4.63
N THR A 78 16.52 -0.66 3.81
CA THR A 78 16.17 0.70 4.21
C THR A 78 14.70 1.02 4.04
N LEU A 79 13.94 0.17 3.35
CA LEU A 79 12.54 0.42 3.07
C LEU A 79 11.70 -0.74 3.57
N TYR A 80 10.60 -0.43 4.25
CA TYR A 80 9.66 -1.46 4.64
C TYR A 80 8.26 -0.87 4.61
N SER A 81 7.27 -1.74 4.73
CA SER A 81 5.87 -1.32 4.69
C SER A 81 5.12 -1.85 5.89
N ILE A 82 4.09 -1.12 6.28
CA ILE A 82 3.12 -1.55 7.27
C ILE A 82 1.77 -1.53 6.58
N SER A 83 1.14 -2.70 6.49
CA SER A 83 -0.19 -2.82 5.91
C SER A 83 -1.21 -2.91 7.02
N VAL A 84 -2.27 -2.13 6.90
CA VAL A 84 -3.36 -2.10 7.88
C VAL A 84 -4.58 -2.70 7.22
N ARG A 85 -5.16 -3.75 7.83
CA ARG A 85 -6.31 -4.46 7.29
C ARG A 85 -7.31 -4.74 8.38
N GLU A 86 -8.60 -4.71 8.04
CA GLU A 86 -9.63 -5.16 8.96
C GLU A 86 -9.74 -6.68 8.95
N ALA A 87 -9.46 -7.28 7.80
CA ALA A 87 -9.61 -8.71 7.63
C ALA A 87 -8.43 -9.22 6.84
N ARG A 88 -8.37 -10.55 6.69
CA ARG A 88 -7.29 -11.17 5.95
C ARG A 88 -7.24 -10.69 4.51
N GLU A 89 -8.41 -10.49 3.90
CA GLU A 89 -8.52 -9.98 2.55
C GLU A 89 -9.43 -8.79 2.55
N GLY A 90 -9.30 -7.96 1.53
CA GLY A 90 -10.16 -6.82 1.36
C GLY A 90 -9.37 -5.53 1.40
N PRO A 91 -10.04 -4.43 1.72
CA PRO A 91 -9.40 -3.13 1.72
C PRO A 91 -8.21 -3.05 2.67
N GLN A 92 -7.18 -2.36 2.25
CA GLN A 92 -6.01 -2.16 3.09
C GLN A 92 -5.42 -0.79 2.81
N ILE A 93 -4.68 -0.29 3.80
CA ILE A 93 -3.84 0.88 3.66
C ILE A 93 -2.41 0.41 3.88
N VAL A 94 -1.51 0.78 2.98
CA VAL A 94 -0.11 0.42 3.09
C VAL A 94 0.70 1.68 3.27
N PHE A 95 1.44 1.74 4.36
CA PHE A 95 2.34 2.84 4.64
C PHE A 95 3.76 2.39 4.34
N HIS A 96 4.40 3.08 3.42
CA HIS A 96 5.78 2.77 3.03
C HIS A 96 6.71 3.67 3.83
N ILE A 97 7.66 3.07 4.54
CA ILE A 97 8.47 3.76 5.52
C ILE A 97 9.94 3.62 5.17
N ASN A 98 10.67 4.72 5.32
CA ASN A 98 12.11 4.74 5.15
C ASN A 98 12.76 4.62 6.53
N LEU A 99 13.61 3.61 6.70
CA LEU A 99 14.25 3.38 8.00
C LEU A 99 15.24 4.47 8.39
N LYS A 100 15.73 5.23 7.42
CA LYS A 100 16.70 6.27 7.74
C LYS A 100 16.09 7.34 8.63
N ASP A 101 14.89 7.81 8.29
CA ASP A 101 14.21 8.81 9.11
C ASP A 101 13.03 8.23 9.86
N LYS A 102 12.70 6.95 9.60
CA LYS A 102 11.63 6.22 10.27
C LYS A 102 10.27 6.86 10.04
N LYS A 103 10.07 7.44 8.87
CA LYS A 103 8.84 8.14 8.54
C LYS A 103 8.23 7.62 7.26
N VAL A 104 6.92 7.79 7.17
CA VAL A 104 6.17 7.40 5.98
C VAL A 104 6.56 8.32 4.82
N TYR A 105 6.86 7.71 3.67
CA TYR A 105 7.16 8.49 2.47
C TYR A 105 6.16 8.27 1.35
N SER A 106 5.31 7.26 1.48
CA SER A 106 4.30 6.95 0.46
C SER A 106 3.17 6.19 1.11
N ILE A 107 1.95 6.42 0.64
CA ILE A 107 0.77 5.74 1.14
C ILE A 107 0.04 5.14 -0.04
N GLU A 108 -0.40 3.91 0.14
CA GLU A 108 -1.12 3.19 -0.89
C GLU A 108 -2.42 2.66 -0.30
N VAL A 109 -3.52 2.83 -1.02
CA VAL A 109 -4.81 2.30 -0.62
C VAL A 109 -5.28 1.37 -1.71
N GLY A 110 -5.64 0.16 -1.35
CA GLY A 110 -6.05 -0.81 -2.34
C GLY A 110 -6.77 -1.97 -1.71
N THR A 111 -6.83 -3.07 -2.44
CA THR A 111 -7.49 -4.27 -1.98
C THR A 111 -6.48 -5.40 -2.04
N TYR A 112 -6.38 -6.11 -0.94
CA TYR A 112 -5.50 -7.26 -0.85
C TYR A 112 -6.29 -8.54 -1.11
N TYR A 113 -5.77 -9.38 -1.98
CA TYR A 113 -6.33 -10.69 -2.26
C TYR A 113 -5.29 -11.73 -1.90
N ASP A 114 -5.74 -12.77 -1.20
CA ASP A 114 -4.88 -13.88 -0.86
C ASP A 114 -4.99 -14.90 -1.98
N ASP A 115 -3.98 -14.93 -2.84
CA ASP A 115 -3.99 -15.80 -4.02
C ASP A 115 -3.54 -17.21 -3.73
N GLN A 116 -3.19 -17.50 -2.52
CA GLN A 116 -2.68 -18.83 -2.21
C GLN A 116 -3.79 -19.84 -2.23
N GLU A 117 -3.55 -20.91 -2.91
CA GLU A 117 -4.52 -21.97 -3.07
C GLU A 117 -4.29 -23.11 -2.11
#